data_1ca7bd8cab1f4bdc4c9fc6941eeb86f2
#
_entry.id   1ca7bd8cab1f4bdc4c9fc6941eeb86f2
#
_cell.length_a   1.000
_cell.length_b   1.000
_cell.length_c   1.000
_cell.angle_alpha   90.00
_cell.angle_beta   90.00
_cell.angle_gamma   90.00
#
_symmetry.space_group_name_H-M   'P 1'
#
loop_
_entity.id
_entity.type
_entity.pdbx_description
1 polymer ?
#
loop_
_entity_poly.entity_id
_entity_poly.type
_entity_poly.pdbx_seq_one_letter_code
_entity_poly.pdbx_strand_id
1 'polypeptide(L)'
;LSDEDQGYLDWFHHRLVHDLSGRLAEGFWTALVMPTLLNEPVIAHAAIALSSAHKNAVLASDSTQLKCELLVMRHYNESLRHLRSAIGLGGKTISSLALVSCLLYTLLEQVRGRIEQAEMHLQSGLRLLKDVHESLCVNMYGTTLLKRSTSVDIDQVRIMQGFASLHLESQFLGTSSPGIDILVQSFIEDVPSRTFKSIEEARYSLNKLVHAILLISRRFLRMTATEREDRLNRLDIHNQALDLLQDWLKTYKSTNFCVTKKDRDCQVSHTILLNHYEMALIMWGHIGCTSESGYEVHTAKFLAILEHSVEIWHLLPSLSAAQSTSVGDNLATPLFFTALKCRDRRIRLQAVRLLNTIPFSQGGWSCLLMSKIAAEIVTLEQDASTDHFLKDGFDVTDTQTFAGVETSPQSSSKLIHDVRISSWDTSTDTVSLRCQQWTDDGGVITFYHDMIISQ
;
A
#
# COMPACT_ATOMS: atom_id res chain seq x y z
N LEU A 1 20.34 27.30 5.16
CA LEU A 1 20.35 26.38 4.03
C LEU A 1 21.42 26.88 3.04
N SER A 2 22.22 25.94 2.52
CA SER A 2 23.23 26.21 1.48
C SER A 2 22.60 26.21 0.08
N ASP A 3 23.37 26.65 -0.93
CA ASP A 3 22.94 26.56 -2.34
C ASP A 3 22.70 25.09 -2.77
N GLU A 4 23.47 24.14 -2.21
CA GLU A 4 23.26 22.70 -2.42
C GLU A 4 21.90 22.25 -1.83
N ASP A 5 21.55 22.74 -0.63
CA ASP A 5 20.27 22.44 0.03
C ASP A 5 19.10 22.96 -0.82
N GLN A 6 19.26 24.15 -1.43
CA GLN A 6 18.23 24.70 -2.33
C GLN A 6 18.00 23.80 -3.54
N GLY A 7 19.05 23.25 -4.13
CA GLY A 7 18.94 22.28 -5.23
C GLY A 7 18.16 21.01 -4.86
N TYR A 8 18.22 20.55 -3.60
CA TYR A 8 17.41 19.43 -3.12
C TYR A 8 15.95 19.82 -2.86
N LEU A 9 15.67 21.06 -2.43
CA LEU A 9 14.31 21.55 -2.31
C LEU A 9 13.65 21.76 -3.70
N ASP A 10 14.42 22.17 -4.70
CA ASP A 10 13.95 22.23 -6.09
C ASP A 10 13.64 20.82 -6.62
N TRP A 11 14.49 19.83 -6.31
CA TRP A 11 14.21 18.42 -6.62
C TRP A 11 12.94 17.91 -5.91
N PHE A 12 12.75 18.29 -4.64
CA PHE A 12 11.54 17.97 -3.88
C PHE A 12 10.30 18.46 -4.62
N HIS A 13 10.28 19.72 -5.00
CA HIS A 13 9.13 20.36 -5.62
C HIS A 13 8.83 19.81 -7.02
N HIS A 14 9.87 19.70 -7.86
CA HIS A 14 9.68 19.42 -9.28
C HIS A 14 9.69 17.94 -9.63
N ARG A 15 10.24 17.09 -8.79
CA ARG A 15 10.37 15.65 -9.09
C ARG A 15 9.75 14.75 -8.02
N LEU A 16 10.24 14.85 -6.78
CA LEU A 16 9.85 13.90 -5.73
C LEU A 16 8.35 13.90 -5.45
N VAL A 17 7.72 15.09 -5.33
CA VAL A 17 6.28 15.21 -5.09
C VAL A 17 5.48 14.51 -6.17
N HIS A 18 5.89 14.61 -7.44
CA HIS A 18 5.23 13.91 -8.54
C HIS A 18 5.43 12.39 -8.46
N ASP A 19 6.65 11.94 -8.18
CA ASP A 19 6.97 10.51 -8.10
C ASP A 19 6.24 9.83 -6.92
N LEU A 20 5.98 10.56 -5.83
CA LEU A 20 5.28 10.04 -4.64
C LEU A 20 3.77 10.38 -4.59
N SER A 21 3.21 11.08 -5.59
CA SER A 21 1.79 11.47 -5.61
C SER A 21 0.83 10.28 -5.64
N GLY A 22 1.28 9.11 -6.12
CA GLY A 22 0.52 7.87 -6.07
C GLY A 22 0.32 7.31 -4.65
N ARG A 23 1.25 7.59 -3.73
CA ARG A 23 1.27 7.07 -2.37
C ARG A 23 0.53 7.95 -1.37
N LEU A 24 0.71 9.27 -1.49
CA LEU A 24 -0.01 10.27 -0.68
C LEU A 24 -0.77 11.21 -1.58
N ALA A 25 -1.97 11.62 -1.14
CA ALA A 25 -2.82 12.51 -1.92
C ALA A 25 -2.11 13.83 -2.28
N GLU A 26 -2.36 14.36 -3.47
CA GLU A 26 -1.78 15.61 -3.95
C GLU A 26 -1.95 16.77 -2.95
N GLY A 27 -3.14 16.86 -2.33
CA GLY A 27 -3.42 17.88 -1.32
C GLY A 27 -2.55 17.78 -0.06
N PHE A 28 -1.98 16.60 0.26
CA PHE A 28 -0.98 16.47 1.32
C PHE A 28 0.30 17.24 0.97
N TRP A 29 0.75 17.13 -0.25
CA TRP A 29 1.97 17.77 -0.71
C TRP A 29 1.78 19.28 -0.90
N THR A 30 0.80 19.67 -1.74
CA THR A 30 0.64 21.04 -2.21
C THR A 30 0.05 21.98 -1.18
N ALA A 31 -0.88 21.52 -0.35
CA ALA A 31 -1.59 22.36 0.59
C ALA A 31 -1.11 22.21 2.04
N LEU A 32 -0.34 21.14 2.38
CA LEU A 32 0.16 20.94 3.73
C LEU A 32 1.69 21.02 3.78
N VAL A 33 2.44 20.16 3.04
CA VAL A 33 3.89 20.09 3.14
C VAL A 33 4.57 21.31 2.54
N MET A 34 4.18 21.74 1.34
CA MET A 34 4.84 22.85 0.64
C MET A 34 4.76 24.19 1.39
N PRO A 35 3.61 24.63 1.92
CA PRO A 35 3.55 25.85 2.72
C PRO A 35 4.36 25.77 4.03
N THR A 36 4.38 24.58 4.65
CA THR A 36 5.07 24.33 5.92
C THR A 36 6.59 24.31 5.75
N LEU A 37 7.06 23.84 4.59
CA LEU A 37 8.49 23.71 4.25
C LEU A 37 9.25 25.03 4.34
N LEU A 38 8.63 26.15 4.01
CA LEU A 38 9.24 27.47 4.04
C LEU A 38 9.38 28.05 5.46
N ASN A 39 8.50 27.63 6.38
CA ASN A 39 8.37 28.23 7.70
C ASN A 39 8.90 27.33 8.83
N GLU A 40 8.99 26.02 8.59
CA GLU A 40 9.32 25.04 9.61
C GLU A 40 10.63 24.32 9.29
N PRO A 41 11.73 24.61 10.00
CA PRO A 41 13.04 23.97 9.78
C PRO A 41 12.96 22.43 9.87
N VAL A 42 12.07 21.90 10.71
CA VAL A 42 11.82 20.45 10.84
C VAL A 42 11.47 19.84 9.48
N ILE A 43 10.51 20.43 8.79
CA ILE A 43 10.00 19.94 7.50
C ILE A 43 11.01 20.20 6.38
N ALA A 44 11.66 21.38 6.38
CA ALA A 44 12.69 21.70 5.40
C ALA A 44 13.83 20.66 5.41
N HIS A 45 14.37 20.35 6.59
CA HIS A 45 15.42 19.36 6.71
C HIS A 45 14.95 17.94 6.40
N ALA A 46 13.72 17.55 6.77
CA ALA A 46 13.14 16.26 6.38
C ALA A 46 12.99 16.13 4.86
N ALA A 47 12.53 17.20 4.19
CA ALA A 47 12.37 17.26 2.74
C ALA A 47 13.73 17.15 2.01
N ILE A 48 14.78 17.84 2.48
CA ILE A 48 16.13 17.76 1.91
C ILE A 48 16.67 16.32 2.06
N ALA A 49 16.53 15.70 3.24
CA ALA A 49 16.97 14.33 3.47
C ALA A 49 16.25 13.35 2.53
N LEU A 50 14.92 13.46 2.42
CA LEU A 50 14.11 12.62 1.53
C LEU A 50 14.48 12.84 0.05
N SER A 51 14.68 14.10 -0.37
CA SER A 51 15.09 14.45 -1.73
C SER A 51 16.47 13.90 -2.08
N SER A 52 17.41 13.98 -1.14
CA SER A 52 18.76 13.44 -1.34
C SER A 52 18.72 11.92 -1.50
N ALA A 53 18.01 11.20 -0.64
CA ALA A 53 17.83 9.77 -0.74
C ALA A 53 17.15 9.36 -2.06
N HIS A 54 16.06 10.04 -2.43
CA HIS A 54 15.32 9.77 -3.66
C HIS A 54 16.15 10.06 -4.92
N LYS A 55 16.86 11.19 -4.94
CA LYS A 55 17.73 11.56 -6.07
C LYS A 55 18.84 10.54 -6.28
N ASN A 56 19.46 10.04 -5.20
CA ASN A 56 20.47 8.99 -5.26
C ASN A 56 19.89 7.68 -5.80
N ALA A 57 18.71 7.29 -5.33
CA ALA A 57 18.01 6.10 -5.79
C ALA A 57 17.66 6.19 -7.29
N VAL A 58 17.22 7.35 -7.79
CA VAL A 58 16.87 7.57 -9.20
C VAL A 58 18.09 7.63 -10.11
N LEU A 59 19.20 8.25 -9.68
CA LEU A 59 20.38 8.49 -10.52
C LEU A 59 21.43 7.39 -10.44
N ALA A 60 21.30 6.45 -9.50
CA ALA A 60 22.13 5.24 -9.30
C ALA A 60 23.60 5.44 -9.68
N SER A 61 24.35 6.26 -8.90
CA SER A 61 25.77 6.48 -9.13
C SER A 61 26.60 6.03 -7.93
N ASP A 62 27.33 4.94 -8.08
CA ASP A 62 28.17 4.33 -7.02
C ASP A 62 29.16 5.33 -6.40
N SER A 63 29.70 6.26 -7.19
CA SER A 63 30.72 7.21 -6.73
C SER A 63 30.18 8.29 -5.77
N THR A 64 28.86 8.50 -5.70
CA THR A 64 28.22 9.53 -4.89
C THR A 64 27.44 8.99 -3.68
N GLN A 65 27.31 7.68 -3.56
CA GLN A 65 26.47 7.03 -2.55
C GLN A 65 26.83 7.41 -1.10
N LEU A 66 28.12 7.35 -0.74
CA LEU A 66 28.58 7.70 0.61
C LEU A 66 28.33 9.17 0.95
N LYS A 67 28.59 10.08 -0.01
CA LYS A 67 28.35 11.51 0.17
C LYS A 67 26.85 11.79 0.37
N CYS A 68 26.02 11.11 -0.39
CA CYS A 68 24.58 11.22 -0.29
C CYS A 68 24.07 10.72 1.07
N GLU A 69 24.53 9.55 1.54
CA GLU A 69 24.15 9.02 2.86
C GLU A 69 24.56 9.96 4.00
N LEU A 70 25.74 10.55 3.93
CA LEU A 70 26.17 11.55 4.92
C LEU A 70 25.27 12.79 4.92
N LEU A 71 24.84 13.24 3.75
CA LEU A 71 23.92 14.37 3.63
C LEU A 71 22.53 14.02 4.20
N VAL A 72 22.00 12.86 3.83
CA VAL A 72 20.73 12.34 4.36
C VAL A 72 20.78 12.32 5.90
N MET A 73 21.82 11.70 6.49
CA MET A 73 21.97 11.59 7.94
C MET A 73 22.11 12.95 8.62
N ARG A 74 22.83 13.88 7.99
CA ARG A 74 22.98 15.25 8.51
C ARG A 74 21.61 15.92 8.61
N HIS A 75 20.86 15.99 7.52
CA HIS A 75 19.58 16.70 7.49
C HIS A 75 18.49 15.95 8.28
N TYR A 76 18.50 14.64 8.29
CA TYR A 76 17.60 13.86 9.14
C TYR A 76 17.84 14.17 10.64
N ASN A 77 19.09 14.18 11.09
CA ASN A 77 19.43 14.52 12.48
C ASN A 77 19.07 15.99 12.82
N GLU A 78 19.29 16.94 11.90
CA GLU A 78 18.87 18.33 12.10
C GLU A 78 17.34 18.44 12.22
N SER A 79 16.59 17.75 11.37
CA SER A 79 15.13 17.68 11.47
C SER A 79 14.68 17.14 12.83
N LEU A 80 15.26 16.04 13.29
CA LEU A 80 14.98 15.47 14.63
C LEU A 80 15.34 16.42 15.76
N ARG A 81 16.47 17.15 15.67
CA ARG A 81 16.90 18.14 16.66
C ARG A 81 15.89 19.28 16.77
N HIS A 82 15.46 19.83 15.63
CA HIS A 82 14.43 20.86 15.59
C HIS A 82 13.08 20.37 16.13
N LEU A 83 12.67 19.14 15.77
CA LEU A 83 11.44 18.54 16.27
C LEU A 83 11.46 18.38 17.80
N ARG A 84 12.56 17.88 18.37
CA ARG A 84 12.73 17.77 19.82
C ARG A 84 12.62 19.12 20.52
N SER A 85 13.25 20.14 19.96
CA SER A 85 13.17 21.51 20.49
C SER A 85 11.75 22.06 20.44
N ALA A 86 11.01 21.82 19.37
CA ALA A 86 9.63 22.22 19.21
C ALA A 86 8.70 21.51 20.22
N ILE A 87 8.83 20.20 20.40
CA ILE A 87 8.02 19.41 21.36
C ILE A 87 8.15 19.97 22.78
N GLY A 88 9.33 20.46 23.18
CA GLY A 88 9.55 21.08 24.48
C GLY A 88 8.72 22.36 24.72
N LEU A 89 8.22 23.01 23.71
CA LEU A 89 7.41 24.23 23.78
C LEU A 89 5.91 23.98 23.95
N GLY A 90 5.41 22.79 23.60
CA GLY A 90 4.01 22.39 23.75
C GLY A 90 3.03 23.11 22.79
N GLY A 91 1.93 22.48 22.43
CA GLY A 91 0.85 23.09 21.64
C GLY A 91 0.31 22.21 20.50
N LYS A 92 -0.91 22.49 20.00
CA LYS A 92 -1.58 21.70 18.94
C LYS A 92 -0.82 21.71 17.60
N THR A 93 -0.23 22.84 17.23
CA THR A 93 0.56 23.00 16.00
C THR A 93 1.76 22.04 15.99
N ILE A 94 2.35 21.78 17.16
CA ILE A 94 3.49 20.88 17.30
C ILE A 94 3.10 19.43 17.05
N SER A 95 1.90 19.03 17.46
CA SER A 95 1.40 17.68 17.18
C SER A 95 1.23 17.44 15.67
N SER A 96 0.70 18.41 14.93
CA SER A 96 0.58 18.33 13.46
C SER A 96 1.96 18.28 12.79
N LEU A 97 2.92 19.10 13.27
CA LEU A 97 4.29 19.10 12.79
C LEU A 97 4.96 17.73 13.00
N ALA A 98 4.81 17.14 14.19
CA ALA A 98 5.34 15.82 14.51
C ALA A 98 4.71 14.73 13.65
N LEU A 99 3.40 14.78 13.40
CA LEU A 99 2.69 13.83 12.55
C LEU A 99 3.17 13.92 11.08
N VAL A 100 3.29 15.12 10.51
CA VAL A 100 3.84 15.32 9.16
C VAL A 100 5.27 14.82 9.08
N SER A 101 6.10 15.09 10.10
CA SER A 101 7.47 14.59 10.18
C SER A 101 7.52 13.05 10.17
N CYS A 102 6.64 12.38 10.92
CA CYS A 102 6.56 10.91 10.93
C CYS A 102 6.24 10.36 9.54
N LEU A 103 5.32 10.99 8.77
CA LEU A 103 5.03 10.59 7.40
C LEU A 103 6.25 10.76 6.48
N LEU A 104 6.94 11.90 6.57
CA LEU A 104 8.16 12.16 5.76
C LEU A 104 9.30 11.20 6.13
N TYR A 105 9.49 10.89 7.43
CA TYR A 105 10.50 9.92 7.87
C TYR A 105 10.14 8.50 7.44
N THR A 106 8.87 8.13 7.47
CA THR A 106 8.41 6.83 6.93
C THR A 106 8.80 6.72 5.45
N LEU A 107 8.49 7.72 4.63
CA LEU A 107 8.86 7.75 3.22
C LEU A 107 10.37 7.75 3.02
N LEU A 108 11.12 8.52 3.81
CA LEU A 108 12.58 8.55 3.76
C LEU A 108 13.19 7.16 3.96
N GLU A 109 12.78 6.47 5.04
CA GLU A 109 13.34 5.15 5.35
C GLU A 109 12.86 4.08 4.35
N GLN A 110 11.67 4.22 3.78
CA GLN A 110 11.21 3.37 2.68
C GLN A 110 12.08 3.57 1.41
N VAL A 111 12.37 4.82 1.02
CA VAL A 111 13.27 5.12 -0.12
C VAL A 111 14.68 4.55 0.10
N ARG A 112 15.13 4.50 1.35
CA ARG A 112 16.43 3.91 1.73
C ARG A 112 16.42 2.39 1.87
N GLY A 113 15.25 1.74 1.67
CA GLY A 113 15.11 0.29 1.90
C GLY A 113 15.11 -0.13 3.37
N ARG A 114 15.02 0.80 4.32
CA ARG A 114 15.06 0.53 5.77
C ARG A 114 13.66 0.32 6.32
N ILE A 115 13.10 -0.84 6.04
CA ILE A 115 11.69 -1.16 6.29
C ILE A 115 11.32 -1.10 7.77
N GLU A 116 12.17 -1.64 8.65
CA GLU A 116 11.92 -1.65 10.10
C GLU A 116 11.85 -0.23 10.67
N GLN A 117 12.75 0.66 10.22
CA GLN A 117 12.76 2.06 10.62
C GLN A 117 11.54 2.80 10.07
N ALA A 118 11.16 2.53 8.82
CA ALA A 118 9.95 3.09 8.23
C ALA A 118 8.71 2.69 9.04
N GLU A 119 8.58 1.41 9.37
CA GLU A 119 7.49 0.90 10.21
C GLU A 119 7.49 1.52 11.61
N MET A 120 8.66 1.69 12.22
CA MET A 120 8.79 2.35 13.52
C MET A 120 8.27 3.80 13.49
N HIS A 121 8.58 4.57 12.43
CA HIS A 121 8.07 5.93 12.28
C HIS A 121 6.57 5.95 12.02
N LEU A 122 6.07 5.05 11.19
CA LEU A 122 4.65 4.91 10.90
C LEU A 122 3.87 4.59 12.19
N GLN A 123 4.32 3.61 12.97
CA GLN A 123 3.70 3.21 14.24
C GLN A 123 3.77 4.32 15.30
N SER A 124 4.88 5.05 15.36
CA SER A 124 5.03 6.19 16.26
C SER A 124 4.04 7.31 15.92
N GLY A 125 3.90 7.62 14.62
CA GLY A 125 2.92 8.59 14.16
C GLY A 125 1.48 8.16 14.41
N LEU A 126 1.15 6.87 14.20
CA LEU A 126 -0.17 6.32 14.51
C LEU A 126 -0.51 6.38 16.01
N ARG A 127 0.48 6.13 16.89
CA ARG A 127 0.29 6.30 18.35
C ARG A 127 0.04 7.77 18.70
N LEU A 128 0.85 8.68 18.16
CA LEU A 128 0.65 10.11 18.38
C LEU A 128 -0.71 10.58 17.85
N LEU A 129 -1.13 10.11 16.68
CA LEU A 129 -2.45 10.40 16.11
C LEU A 129 -3.56 9.96 17.06
N LYS A 130 -3.42 8.79 17.67
CA LYS A 130 -4.34 8.27 18.68
C LYS A 130 -4.40 9.17 19.92
N ASP A 131 -3.25 9.61 20.44
CA ASP A 131 -3.16 10.42 21.66
C ASP A 131 -3.71 11.85 21.44
N VAL A 132 -3.51 12.40 20.24
CA VAL A 132 -4.01 13.75 19.88
C VAL A 132 -5.54 13.77 19.72
N HIS A 133 -6.14 12.67 19.29
CA HIS A 133 -7.59 12.56 19.15
C HIS A 133 -8.21 11.95 20.41
N GLU A 134 -8.56 12.78 21.39
CA GLU A 134 -9.15 12.41 22.68
C GLU A 134 -10.52 11.67 22.58
N SER A 135 -11.13 11.65 21.40
CA SER A 135 -12.43 11.02 21.18
C SER A 135 -12.26 9.64 20.53
N LEU A 136 -11.74 8.68 21.28
CA LEU A 136 -11.70 7.29 20.84
C LEU A 136 -13.01 6.59 21.14
N CYS A 137 -13.69 6.09 20.09
CA CYS A 137 -14.80 5.18 20.25
C CYS A 137 -14.33 3.76 19.97
N VAL A 138 -14.72 2.82 20.81
CA VAL A 138 -14.57 1.39 20.54
C VAL A 138 -15.86 0.95 19.84
N ASN A 139 -15.75 0.49 18.60
CA ASN A 139 -16.91 -0.06 17.90
C ASN A 139 -17.25 -1.45 18.43
N MET A 140 -18.41 -2.00 17.98
CA MET A 140 -18.87 -3.33 18.37
C MET A 140 -17.88 -4.47 18.05
N TYR A 141 -16.85 -4.20 17.24
CA TYR A 141 -15.79 -5.15 16.89
C TYR A 141 -14.55 -5.01 17.77
N GLY A 142 -14.58 -4.09 18.75
CA GLY A 142 -13.46 -3.82 19.67
C GLY A 142 -12.25 -3.18 18.99
N THR A 143 -12.43 -2.54 17.81
CA THR A 143 -11.40 -1.72 17.18
C THR A 143 -11.51 -0.29 17.68
N THR A 144 -10.37 0.36 17.83
CA THR A 144 -10.32 1.77 18.24
C THR A 144 -10.62 2.66 17.02
N LEU A 145 -11.60 3.52 17.16
CA LEU A 145 -12.01 4.47 16.13
C LEU A 145 -11.58 5.88 16.53
N LEU A 146 -11.04 6.63 15.57
CA LEU A 146 -10.83 8.06 15.73
C LEU A 146 -12.09 8.80 15.32
N LYS A 147 -12.75 9.43 16.31
CA LYS A 147 -13.94 10.25 16.05
C LYS A 147 -13.54 11.56 15.39
N ARG A 148 -14.22 11.90 14.29
CA ARG A 148 -14.05 13.19 13.64
C ARG A 148 -14.58 14.30 14.56
N SER A 149 -13.78 15.31 14.87
CA SER A 149 -14.23 16.51 15.56
C SER A 149 -15.25 17.26 14.70
N THR A 150 -16.25 17.85 15.30
CA THR A 150 -17.32 18.60 14.61
C THR A 150 -16.82 19.86 13.87
N SER A 151 -15.62 20.34 14.17
CA SER A 151 -14.94 21.37 13.38
C SER A 151 -13.78 20.72 12.62
N VAL A 152 -13.99 20.45 11.33
CA VAL A 152 -13.01 19.76 10.48
C VAL A 152 -11.85 20.68 10.17
N ASP A 153 -10.71 20.43 10.80
CA ASP A 153 -9.43 20.94 10.33
C ASP A 153 -9.02 20.11 9.09
N ILE A 154 -9.02 20.76 7.93
CA ILE A 154 -8.72 20.13 6.63
C ILE A 154 -7.31 19.51 6.66
N ASP A 155 -6.36 20.12 7.36
CA ASP A 155 -4.99 19.62 7.44
C ASP A 155 -4.91 18.34 8.29
N GLN A 156 -5.68 18.25 9.37
CA GLN A 156 -5.82 17.00 10.12
C GLN A 156 -6.38 15.88 9.26
N VAL A 157 -7.37 16.16 8.41
CA VAL A 157 -7.91 15.16 7.47
C VAL A 157 -6.83 14.67 6.52
N ARG A 158 -6.02 15.57 5.94
CA ARG A 158 -4.90 15.21 5.04
C ARG A 158 -3.85 14.35 5.73
N ILE A 159 -3.48 14.68 6.97
CA ILE A 159 -2.56 13.90 7.79
C ILE A 159 -3.12 12.49 8.03
N MET A 160 -4.39 12.39 8.44
CA MET A 160 -5.05 11.10 8.67
C MET A 160 -5.11 10.26 7.39
N GLN A 161 -5.38 10.88 6.25
CA GLN A 161 -5.36 10.22 4.93
C GLN A 161 -3.97 9.67 4.61
N GLY A 162 -2.93 10.44 4.88
CA GLY A 162 -1.54 10.02 4.68
C GLY A 162 -1.20 8.78 5.52
N PHE A 163 -1.52 8.79 6.81
CA PHE A 163 -1.32 7.63 7.67
C PHE A 163 -2.14 6.42 7.24
N ALA A 164 -3.40 6.62 6.85
CA ALA A 164 -4.25 5.53 6.36
C ALA A 164 -3.67 4.88 5.09
N SER A 165 -3.17 5.69 4.14
CA SER A 165 -2.55 5.18 2.91
C SER A 165 -1.28 4.39 3.17
N LEU A 166 -0.33 4.93 3.93
CA LEU A 166 0.94 4.25 4.25
C LEU A 166 0.71 3.02 5.14
N HIS A 167 -0.25 3.09 6.06
CA HIS A 167 -0.59 1.94 6.88
C HIS A 167 -1.24 0.82 6.06
N LEU A 168 -2.13 1.16 5.14
CA LEU A 168 -2.73 0.18 4.22
C LEU A 168 -1.65 -0.52 3.38
N GLU A 169 -0.71 0.24 2.83
CA GLU A 169 0.43 -0.28 2.09
C GLU A 169 1.27 -1.24 2.96
N SER A 170 1.66 -0.81 4.18
CA SER A 170 2.38 -1.63 5.16
C SER A 170 1.65 -2.93 5.49
N GLN A 171 0.32 -2.89 5.56
CA GLN A 171 -0.51 -4.06 5.81
C GLN A 171 -0.45 -5.10 4.68
N PHE A 172 -0.53 -4.66 3.42
CA PHE A 172 -0.43 -5.54 2.26
C PHE A 172 0.95 -6.17 2.11
N LEU A 173 1.99 -5.41 2.45
CA LEU A 173 3.38 -5.82 2.32
C LEU A 173 3.87 -6.64 3.53
N GLY A 174 2.97 -6.84 4.52
CA GLY A 174 3.24 -7.69 5.66
C GLY A 174 4.26 -7.14 6.66
N THR A 175 4.57 -5.84 6.62
CA THR A 175 5.56 -5.23 7.54
C THR A 175 4.97 -4.75 8.84
N SER A 176 3.65 -4.57 8.90
CA SER A 176 3.03 -3.98 10.09
C SER A 176 3.09 -4.90 11.31
N SER A 177 3.65 -4.36 12.38
CA SER A 177 3.57 -4.99 13.70
C SER A 177 2.12 -5.12 14.16
N PRO A 178 1.74 -6.22 14.83
CA PRO A 178 0.42 -6.34 15.42
C PRO A 178 0.31 -5.35 16.59
N GLY A 179 -0.44 -4.28 16.47
CA GLY A 179 -0.57 -3.40 17.62
C GLY A 179 -1.51 -2.21 17.55
N ILE A 180 -1.72 -1.60 16.39
CA ILE A 180 -2.60 -0.42 16.35
C ILE A 180 -3.58 -0.58 15.19
N ASP A 181 -4.72 -1.21 15.48
CA ASP A 181 -5.87 -1.22 14.59
C ASP A 181 -6.62 0.10 14.78
N ILE A 182 -6.18 1.16 14.11
CA ILE A 182 -6.84 2.47 14.15
C ILE A 182 -7.73 2.56 12.93
N LEU A 183 -9.03 2.55 13.17
CA LEU A 183 -10.05 2.90 12.17
C LEU A 183 -10.45 4.36 12.36
N VAL A 184 -10.42 5.12 11.29
CA VAL A 184 -11.05 6.45 11.26
C VAL A 184 -12.56 6.23 11.20
N GLN A 185 -13.26 6.69 12.26
CA GLN A 185 -14.70 6.55 12.34
C GLN A 185 -15.37 7.47 11.32
N SER A 186 -15.79 6.91 10.25
CA SER A 186 -16.81 7.43 9.35
C SER A 186 -17.03 6.47 8.17
N PHE A 187 -16.96 5.15 8.42
CA PHE A 187 -17.20 4.19 7.36
C PHE A 187 -18.64 4.22 6.85
N ILE A 188 -19.59 4.42 7.76
CA ILE A 188 -21.01 4.30 7.48
C ILE A 188 -21.61 5.64 7.03
N GLU A 189 -21.02 6.78 7.45
CA GLU A 189 -21.59 8.10 7.23
C GLU A 189 -21.02 8.84 6.02
N ASP A 190 -19.91 8.37 5.42
CA ASP A 190 -19.12 9.13 4.44
C ASP A 190 -19.09 8.57 3.00
N VAL A 191 -19.88 7.56 2.67
CA VAL A 191 -20.16 7.31 1.24
C VAL A 191 -21.14 8.40 0.82
N PRO A 192 -20.74 9.35 -0.06
CA PRO A 192 -21.63 10.43 -0.44
C PRO A 192 -22.90 9.82 -1.01
N SER A 193 -24.04 10.23 -0.51
CA SER A 193 -25.35 9.67 -0.88
C SER A 193 -25.72 9.88 -2.35
N ARG A 194 -24.92 10.65 -3.12
CA ARG A 194 -25.24 11.00 -4.51
C ARG A 194 -24.07 10.95 -5.49
N THR A 195 -22.95 11.63 -5.23
CA THR A 195 -21.80 11.72 -6.17
C THR A 195 -20.51 12.03 -5.43
N PHE A 196 -19.35 11.59 -5.98
CA PHE A 196 -18.04 12.03 -5.53
C PHE A 196 -17.65 13.35 -6.21
N LYS A 197 -16.89 14.19 -5.52
CA LYS A 197 -16.40 15.47 -6.06
C LYS A 197 -15.18 15.29 -6.96
N SER A 198 -14.36 14.26 -6.69
CA SER A 198 -13.16 13.94 -7.45
C SER A 198 -12.84 12.44 -7.39
N ILE A 199 -11.96 11.98 -8.29
CA ILE A 199 -11.45 10.60 -8.27
C ILE A 199 -10.68 10.32 -6.97
N GLU A 200 -9.97 11.31 -6.43
CA GLU A 200 -9.24 11.19 -5.16
C GLU A 200 -10.21 10.98 -3.98
N GLU A 201 -11.35 11.66 -3.97
CA GLU A 201 -12.38 11.43 -2.95
C GLU A 201 -12.95 10.00 -3.06
N ALA A 202 -13.22 9.53 -4.26
CA ALA A 202 -13.68 8.16 -4.50
C ALA A 202 -12.62 7.14 -4.07
N ARG A 203 -11.34 7.35 -4.42
CA ARG A 203 -10.21 6.52 -4.01
C ARG A 203 -10.06 6.48 -2.49
N TYR A 204 -10.12 7.64 -1.85
CA TYR A 204 -10.04 7.70 -0.39
C TYR A 204 -11.18 6.95 0.29
N SER A 205 -12.41 7.09 -0.21
CA SER A 205 -13.57 6.35 0.30
C SER A 205 -13.38 4.83 0.13
N LEU A 206 -12.88 4.37 -1.03
CA LEU A 206 -12.60 2.96 -1.26
C LEU A 206 -11.48 2.43 -0.36
N ASN A 207 -10.39 3.19 -0.18
CA ASN A 207 -9.27 2.80 0.68
C ASN A 207 -9.72 2.61 2.14
N LYS A 208 -10.67 3.42 2.63
CA LYS A 208 -11.28 3.21 3.94
C LYS A 208 -11.99 1.85 4.03
N LEU A 209 -12.77 1.49 3.01
CA LEU A 209 -13.47 0.20 2.97
C LEU A 209 -12.47 -0.97 2.93
N VAL A 210 -11.43 -0.87 2.10
CA VAL A 210 -10.35 -1.88 2.02
C VAL A 210 -9.66 -2.04 3.37
N HIS A 211 -9.36 -0.93 4.05
CA HIS A 211 -8.74 -0.96 5.37
C HIS A 211 -9.65 -1.66 6.42
N ALA A 212 -10.95 -1.35 6.40
CA ALA A 212 -11.91 -2.02 7.26
C ALA A 212 -11.97 -3.54 7.00
N ILE A 213 -12.00 -3.93 5.73
CA ILE A 213 -12.00 -5.33 5.30
C ILE A 213 -10.75 -6.05 5.83
N LEU A 214 -9.57 -5.46 5.68
CA LEU A 214 -8.31 -6.02 6.19
C LEU A 214 -8.35 -6.23 7.71
N LEU A 215 -8.83 -5.24 8.46
CA LEU A 215 -8.93 -5.33 9.91
C LEU A 215 -9.92 -6.41 10.35
N ILE A 216 -11.06 -6.50 9.68
CA ILE A 216 -12.05 -7.54 9.93
C ILE A 216 -11.46 -8.92 9.61
N SER A 217 -10.82 -9.10 8.45
CA SER A 217 -10.14 -10.34 8.06
C SER A 217 -9.14 -10.81 9.10
N ARG A 218 -8.25 -9.91 9.55
CA ARG A 218 -7.24 -10.24 10.58
C ARG A 218 -7.85 -10.62 11.90
N ARG A 219 -8.95 -10.01 12.27
CA ARG A 219 -9.65 -10.35 13.49
C ARG A 219 -10.29 -11.75 13.39
N PHE A 220 -10.90 -12.07 12.25
CA PHE A 220 -11.43 -13.42 11.99
C PHE A 220 -10.34 -14.49 12.07
N LEU A 221 -9.14 -14.21 11.56
CA LEU A 221 -8.00 -15.13 11.66
C LEU A 221 -7.56 -15.42 13.11
N ARG A 222 -7.76 -14.47 14.03
CA ARG A 222 -7.41 -14.62 15.46
C ARG A 222 -8.50 -15.28 16.30
N MET A 223 -9.70 -15.51 15.76
CA MET A 223 -10.83 -16.11 16.47
C MET A 223 -10.73 -17.64 16.46
N THR A 224 -11.26 -18.28 17.50
CA THR A 224 -11.49 -19.73 17.51
C THR A 224 -12.54 -20.12 16.46
N ALA A 225 -12.60 -21.41 16.09
CA ALA A 225 -13.57 -21.89 15.12
C ALA A 225 -15.02 -21.59 15.55
N THR A 226 -15.35 -21.80 16.83
CA THR A 226 -16.67 -21.51 17.39
C THR A 226 -17.04 -20.05 17.39
N GLU A 227 -16.09 -19.15 17.73
CA GLU A 227 -16.32 -17.70 17.66
C GLU A 227 -16.52 -17.22 16.23
N ARG A 228 -15.83 -17.83 15.26
CA ARG A 228 -16.01 -17.52 13.83
C ARG A 228 -17.39 -17.91 13.35
N GLU A 229 -17.85 -19.13 13.68
CA GLU A 229 -19.16 -19.63 13.29
C GLU A 229 -20.30 -18.78 13.88
N ASP A 230 -20.23 -18.43 15.16
CA ASP A 230 -21.20 -17.56 15.84
C ASP A 230 -21.28 -16.16 15.20
N ARG A 231 -20.16 -15.63 14.69
CA ARG A 231 -20.14 -14.32 14.04
C ARG A 231 -20.54 -14.35 12.57
N LEU A 232 -20.22 -15.42 11.84
CA LEU A 232 -20.71 -15.62 10.48
C LEU A 232 -22.22 -15.81 10.45
N ASN A 233 -22.76 -16.48 11.48
CA ASN A 233 -24.20 -16.67 11.65
C ASN A 233 -24.93 -15.36 12.02
N ARG A 234 -24.23 -14.35 12.55
CA ARG A 234 -24.77 -12.96 12.67
C ARG A 234 -24.56 -12.22 11.36
N LEU A 235 -25.29 -12.61 10.34
CA LEU A 235 -25.26 -12.16 8.95
C LEU A 235 -25.20 -10.63 8.71
N ASP A 236 -25.51 -9.81 9.75
CA ASP A 236 -25.62 -8.35 9.62
C ASP A 236 -24.33 -7.68 9.20
N ILE A 237 -23.17 -8.16 9.65
CA ILE A 237 -21.88 -7.53 9.37
C ILE A 237 -21.41 -7.84 7.95
N HIS A 238 -21.60 -9.10 7.52
CA HIS A 238 -21.21 -9.54 6.19
C HIS A 238 -22.00 -8.81 5.11
N ASN A 239 -23.30 -8.64 5.32
CA ASN A 239 -24.15 -7.90 4.38
C ASN A 239 -23.83 -6.41 4.35
N GLN A 240 -23.60 -5.77 5.50
CA GLN A 240 -23.35 -4.33 5.58
C GLN A 240 -22.12 -3.89 4.78
N ALA A 241 -20.99 -4.62 4.82
CA ALA A 241 -19.80 -4.18 4.09
C ALA A 241 -19.88 -4.49 2.59
N LEU A 242 -20.59 -5.56 2.20
CA LEU A 242 -20.92 -5.80 0.80
C LEU A 242 -21.83 -4.69 0.25
N ASP A 243 -22.84 -4.31 1.02
CA ASP A 243 -23.74 -3.20 0.69
C ASP A 243 -22.96 -1.89 0.52
N LEU A 244 -22.03 -1.59 1.44
CA LEU A 244 -21.15 -0.41 1.35
C LEU A 244 -20.26 -0.42 0.10
N LEU A 245 -19.71 -1.57 -0.29
CA LEU A 245 -18.93 -1.70 -1.53
C LEU A 245 -19.82 -1.51 -2.76
N GLN A 246 -21.04 -2.07 -2.75
CA GLN A 246 -22.01 -1.91 -3.83
C GLN A 246 -22.50 -0.46 -3.93
N ASP A 247 -22.79 0.18 -2.81
CA ASP A 247 -23.19 1.58 -2.75
C ASP A 247 -22.06 2.50 -3.21
N TRP A 248 -20.82 2.18 -2.84
CA TRP A 248 -19.66 2.89 -3.37
C TRP A 248 -19.59 2.80 -4.90
N LEU A 249 -19.73 1.60 -5.47
CA LEU A 249 -19.71 1.41 -6.93
C LEU A 249 -20.86 2.13 -7.62
N LYS A 250 -22.07 2.08 -7.04
CA LYS A 250 -23.25 2.77 -7.55
C LYS A 250 -23.03 4.29 -7.54
N THR A 251 -22.54 4.83 -6.44
CA THR A 251 -22.19 6.25 -6.30
C THR A 251 -21.10 6.65 -7.29
N TYR A 252 -20.07 5.82 -7.44
CA TYR A 252 -18.98 6.03 -8.38
C TYR A 252 -19.48 6.07 -9.83
N LYS A 253 -20.30 5.10 -10.24
CA LYS A 253 -20.91 5.05 -11.59
C LYS A 253 -21.88 6.18 -11.85
N SER A 254 -22.59 6.67 -10.84
CA SER A 254 -23.51 7.81 -10.96
C SER A 254 -22.76 9.15 -11.02
N THR A 255 -21.49 9.17 -10.57
CA THR A 255 -20.65 10.35 -10.67
C THR A 255 -20.17 10.47 -12.12
N ASN A 256 -20.60 11.49 -12.78
CA ASN A 256 -20.23 11.72 -14.20
C ASN A 256 -18.81 12.33 -14.28
N PHE A 257 -17.80 11.54 -13.85
CA PHE A 257 -16.44 11.89 -14.17
C PHE A 257 -16.36 11.86 -15.69
N CYS A 258 -16.14 13.02 -16.34
CA CYS A 258 -16.03 13.13 -17.79
C CYS A 258 -14.91 12.23 -18.32
N VAL A 259 -15.18 10.94 -18.42
CA VAL A 259 -14.34 9.98 -19.14
C VAL A 259 -14.59 10.22 -20.63
N THR A 260 -14.22 11.40 -21.11
CA THR A 260 -14.04 11.57 -22.53
C THR A 260 -12.89 10.65 -22.91
N LYS A 261 -13.08 9.78 -23.89
CA LYS A 261 -12.03 8.88 -24.43
C LYS A 261 -10.71 9.59 -24.83
N LYS A 262 -10.63 10.91 -24.66
CA LYS A 262 -9.46 11.76 -24.93
C LYS A 262 -8.60 12.05 -23.71
N ASP A 263 -9.12 11.88 -22.48
CA ASP A 263 -8.36 12.10 -21.25
C ASP A 263 -7.82 10.76 -20.72
N ARG A 264 -6.59 10.46 -21.14
CA ARG A 264 -5.91 9.20 -20.81
C ARG A 264 -5.61 9.08 -19.30
N ASP A 265 -5.28 10.19 -18.65
CA ASP A 265 -4.97 10.20 -17.22
C ASP A 265 -6.21 9.85 -16.39
N CYS A 266 -7.36 10.37 -16.79
CA CYS A 266 -8.64 10.03 -16.19
C CYS A 266 -8.99 8.55 -16.42
N GLN A 267 -8.76 8.02 -17.62
CA GLN A 267 -9.00 6.60 -17.94
C GLN A 267 -8.12 5.68 -17.10
N VAL A 268 -6.83 5.98 -16.99
CA VAL A 268 -5.87 5.21 -16.17
C VAL A 268 -6.30 5.22 -14.71
N SER A 269 -6.59 6.40 -14.15
CA SER A 269 -7.02 6.55 -12.76
C SER A 269 -8.33 5.79 -12.47
N HIS A 270 -9.26 5.80 -13.42
CA HIS A 270 -10.52 5.04 -13.36
C HIS A 270 -10.26 3.53 -13.31
N THR A 271 -9.43 3.02 -14.20
CA THR A 271 -9.13 1.58 -14.29
C THR A 271 -8.37 1.09 -13.06
N ILE A 272 -7.43 1.88 -12.53
CA ILE A 272 -6.75 1.60 -11.25
C ILE A 272 -7.77 1.45 -10.12
N LEU A 273 -8.72 2.37 -10.05
CA LEU A 273 -9.72 2.38 -8.99
C LEU A 273 -10.63 1.14 -9.05
N LEU A 274 -10.97 0.68 -10.25
CA LEU A 274 -11.72 -0.58 -10.44
C LEU A 274 -10.89 -1.79 -10.00
N ASN A 275 -9.57 -1.82 -10.22
CA ASN A 275 -8.71 -2.90 -9.72
C ASN A 275 -8.73 -2.99 -8.19
N HIS A 276 -8.67 -1.86 -7.51
CA HIS A 276 -8.78 -1.83 -6.04
C HIS A 276 -10.17 -2.25 -5.56
N TYR A 277 -11.21 -1.92 -6.29
CA TYR A 277 -12.58 -2.37 -6.00
C TYR A 277 -12.74 -3.89 -6.15
N GLU A 278 -12.27 -4.48 -7.26
CA GLU A 278 -12.28 -5.94 -7.44
C GLU A 278 -11.47 -6.65 -6.36
N MET A 279 -10.29 -6.13 -6.01
CA MET A 279 -9.49 -6.63 -4.90
C MET A 279 -10.27 -6.60 -3.58
N ALA A 280 -10.97 -5.50 -3.28
CA ALA A 280 -11.79 -5.38 -2.08
C ALA A 280 -12.93 -6.41 -2.04
N LEU A 281 -13.59 -6.67 -3.18
CA LEU A 281 -14.63 -7.69 -3.29
C LEU A 281 -14.09 -9.11 -3.06
N ILE A 282 -12.89 -9.43 -3.60
CA ILE A 282 -12.24 -10.72 -3.39
C ILE A 282 -11.89 -10.90 -1.90
N MET A 283 -11.25 -9.88 -1.32
CA MET A 283 -10.88 -9.91 0.10
C MET A 283 -12.10 -10.11 1.00
N TRP A 284 -13.17 -9.38 0.71
CA TRP A 284 -14.43 -9.49 1.44
C TRP A 284 -15.04 -10.88 1.31
N GLY A 285 -15.14 -11.40 0.09
CA GLY A 285 -15.72 -12.73 -0.19
C GLY A 285 -14.93 -13.88 0.44
N HIS A 286 -13.69 -13.64 0.86
CA HIS A 286 -12.84 -14.63 1.52
C HIS A 286 -12.84 -14.52 3.06
N ILE A 287 -13.47 -13.48 3.64
CA ILE A 287 -13.56 -13.33 5.10
C ILE A 287 -14.31 -14.53 5.70
N GLY A 288 -13.69 -15.14 6.70
CA GLY A 288 -14.23 -16.33 7.36
C GLY A 288 -13.86 -17.66 6.71
N CYS A 289 -13.28 -17.67 5.52
CA CYS A 289 -12.72 -18.88 4.92
C CYS A 289 -11.44 -19.30 5.66
N THR A 290 -11.33 -20.57 5.99
CA THR A 290 -10.17 -21.17 6.65
C THR A 290 -9.23 -21.88 5.69
N SER A 291 -9.57 -21.89 4.39
CA SER A 291 -8.79 -22.53 3.35
C SER A 291 -8.45 -21.53 2.25
N GLU A 292 -7.18 -21.48 1.89
CA GLU A 292 -6.70 -20.65 0.78
C GLU A 292 -7.26 -21.09 -0.60
N SER A 293 -7.75 -22.35 -0.72
CA SER A 293 -8.47 -22.81 -1.93
C SER A 293 -9.79 -22.05 -2.16
N GLY A 294 -10.37 -21.46 -1.11
CA GLY A 294 -11.56 -20.61 -1.24
C GLY A 294 -11.41 -19.42 -2.20
N TYR A 295 -10.18 -19.05 -2.55
CA TYR A 295 -9.95 -18.02 -3.57
C TYR A 295 -10.28 -18.46 -5.01
N GLU A 296 -10.42 -19.75 -5.29
CA GLU A 296 -10.76 -20.29 -6.62
C GLU A 296 -12.08 -19.72 -7.18
N VAL A 297 -13.07 -19.49 -6.32
CA VAL A 297 -14.37 -18.90 -6.72
C VAL A 297 -14.25 -17.48 -7.26
N HIS A 298 -13.12 -16.81 -7.02
CA HIS A 298 -12.85 -15.44 -7.43
C HIS A 298 -11.97 -15.34 -8.69
N THR A 299 -11.67 -16.44 -9.39
CA THR A 299 -10.78 -16.47 -10.56
C THR A 299 -11.16 -15.43 -11.61
N ALA A 300 -12.45 -15.25 -11.90
CA ALA A 300 -12.92 -14.24 -12.84
C ALA A 300 -12.59 -12.79 -12.43
N LYS A 301 -12.60 -12.49 -11.12
CA LYS A 301 -12.24 -11.17 -10.61
C LYS A 301 -10.73 -10.94 -10.65
N PHE A 302 -9.94 -11.97 -10.36
CA PHE A 302 -8.49 -11.91 -10.54
C PHE A 302 -8.10 -11.69 -12.01
N LEU A 303 -8.81 -12.35 -12.93
CA LEU A 303 -8.61 -12.14 -14.36
C LEU A 303 -8.95 -10.69 -14.76
N ALA A 304 -10.05 -10.13 -14.26
CA ALA A 304 -10.41 -8.72 -14.51
C ALA A 304 -9.33 -7.74 -14.02
N ILE A 305 -8.75 -7.96 -12.82
CA ILE A 305 -7.61 -7.15 -12.33
C ILE A 305 -6.43 -7.25 -13.31
N LEU A 306 -6.13 -8.44 -13.81
CA LEU A 306 -5.04 -8.66 -14.76
C LEU A 306 -5.30 -7.95 -16.08
N GLU A 307 -6.47 -8.11 -16.67
CA GLU A 307 -6.88 -7.48 -17.95
C GLU A 307 -6.81 -5.95 -17.87
N HIS A 308 -7.37 -5.37 -16.81
CA HIS A 308 -7.26 -3.93 -16.56
C HIS A 308 -5.81 -3.48 -16.41
N SER A 309 -4.96 -4.28 -15.75
CA SER A 309 -3.54 -3.94 -15.57
C SER A 309 -2.77 -4.01 -16.88
N VAL A 310 -3.10 -4.94 -17.78
CA VAL A 310 -2.54 -5.03 -19.15
C VAL A 310 -2.99 -3.83 -19.98
N GLU A 311 -4.27 -3.43 -19.90
CA GLU A 311 -4.76 -2.23 -20.57
C GLU A 311 -3.95 -0.98 -20.15
N ILE A 312 -3.75 -0.81 -18.85
CA ILE A 312 -2.94 0.30 -18.33
C ILE A 312 -1.48 0.19 -18.80
N TRP A 313 -0.89 -1.01 -18.79
CA TRP A 313 0.48 -1.24 -19.24
C TRP A 313 0.69 -0.77 -20.68
N HIS A 314 -0.27 -0.97 -21.58
CA HIS A 314 -0.22 -0.44 -22.95
C HIS A 314 -0.28 1.08 -23.03
N LEU A 315 -0.85 1.75 -22.04
CA LEU A 315 -0.93 3.21 -21.98
C LEU A 315 0.34 3.86 -21.39
N LEU A 316 1.14 3.12 -20.59
CA LEU A 316 2.34 3.65 -19.92
C LEU A 316 3.32 4.37 -20.85
N PRO A 317 3.67 3.86 -22.06
CA PRO A 317 4.60 4.55 -22.97
C PRO A 317 4.11 5.93 -23.43
N SER A 318 2.82 6.20 -23.30
CA SER A 318 2.21 7.48 -23.69
C SER A 318 2.16 8.51 -22.55
N LEU A 319 2.54 8.11 -21.33
CA LEU A 319 2.56 8.94 -20.13
C LEU A 319 3.96 9.54 -19.92
N SER A 320 4.05 10.61 -19.15
CA SER A 320 5.33 11.11 -18.66
C SER A 320 5.98 10.10 -17.70
N ALA A 321 7.29 10.15 -17.52
CA ALA A 321 7.99 9.25 -16.60
C ALA A 321 7.43 9.29 -15.17
N ALA A 322 7.10 10.49 -14.67
CA ALA A 322 6.51 10.67 -13.33
C ALA A 322 5.10 10.05 -13.24
N GLN A 323 4.25 10.24 -14.26
CA GLN A 323 2.93 9.63 -14.32
C GLN A 323 3.03 8.10 -14.39
N SER A 324 3.91 7.56 -15.23
CA SER A 324 4.13 6.12 -15.34
C SER A 324 4.56 5.50 -14.00
N THR A 325 5.42 6.17 -13.25
CA THR A 325 5.87 5.74 -11.93
C THR A 325 4.72 5.74 -10.92
N SER A 326 3.95 6.84 -10.85
CA SER A 326 2.78 6.93 -9.95
C SER A 326 1.70 5.88 -10.28
N VAL A 327 1.48 5.59 -11.56
CA VAL A 327 0.58 4.52 -12.02
C VAL A 327 1.11 3.17 -11.58
N GLY A 328 2.40 2.90 -11.74
CA GLY A 328 3.05 1.66 -11.30
C GLY A 328 2.84 1.39 -9.82
N ASP A 329 3.09 2.38 -8.96
CA ASP A 329 2.89 2.26 -7.52
C ASP A 329 1.44 1.91 -7.14
N ASN A 330 0.46 2.46 -7.85
CA ASN A 330 -0.95 2.17 -7.61
C ASN A 330 -1.40 0.80 -8.16
N LEU A 331 -0.72 0.26 -9.17
CA LEU A 331 -0.99 -1.09 -9.70
C LEU A 331 -0.33 -2.19 -8.88
N ALA A 332 0.75 -1.88 -8.17
CA ALA A 332 1.56 -2.85 -7.44
C ALA A 332 0.73 -3.68 -6.45
N THR A 333 -0.11 -3.04 -5.65
CA THR A 333 -0.90 -3.73 -4.61
C THR A 333 -1.91 -4.72 -5.17
N PRO A 334 -2.80 -4.39 -6.14
CA PRO A 334 -3.71 -5.36 -6.73
C PRO A 334 -3.02 -6.51 -7.46
N LEU A 335 -1.91 -6.23 -8.16
CA LEU A 335 -1.14 -7.27 -8.85
C LEU A 335 -0.42 -8.20 -7.87
N PHE A 336 0.19 -7.66 -6.82
CA PHE A 336 0.83 -8.45 -5.78
C PHE A 336 -0.18 -9.35 -5.06
N PHE A 337 -1.34 -8.80 -4.70
CA PHE A 337 -2.45 -9.56 -4.13
C PHE A 337 -2.90 -10.69 -5.07
N THR A 338 -3.03 -10.41 -6.37
CA THR A 338 -3.37 -11.41 -7.39
C THR A 338 -2.32 -12.50 -7.47
N ALA A 339 -1.03 -12.15 -7.52
CA ALA A 339 0.07 -13.10 -7.55
C ALA A 339 0.12 -14.02 -6.31
N LEU A 340 -0.20 -13.49 -5.13
CA LEU A 340 -0.20 -14.28 -3.89
C LEU A 340 -1.47 -15.12 -3.72
N LYS A 341 -2.65 -14.60 -4.10
CA LYS A 341 -3.95 -15.17 -3.69
C LYS A 341 -4.72 -15.88 -4.80
N CYS A 342 -4.50 -15.54 -6.08
CA CYS A 342 -5.12 -16.30 -7.15
C CYS A 342 -4.65 -17.76 -7.14
N ARG A 343 -5.55 -18.69 -7.42
CA ARG A 343 -5.20 -20.12 -7.48
C ARG A 343 -4.95 -20.60 -8.91
N ASP A 344 -5.31 -19.81 -9.92
CA ASP A 344 -4.91 -20.06 -11.30
C ASP A 344 -3.42 -19.66 -11.49
N ARG A 345 -2.60 -20.66 -11.83
CA ARG A 345 -1.15 -20.49 -11.98
C ARG A 345 -0.79 -19.47 -13.07
N ARG A 346 -1.53 -19.43 -14.16
CA ARG A 346 -1.24 -18.55 -15.29
C ARG A 346 -1.49 -17.10 -14.93
N ILE A 347 -2.63 -16.82 -14.28
CA ILE A 347 -2.97 -15.48 -13.78
C ILE A 347 -1.90 -15.01 -12.78
N ARG A 348 -1.46 -15.88 -11.86
CA ARG A 348 -0.40 -15.58 -10.89
C ARG A 348 0.91 -15.19 -11.57
N LEU A 349 1.39 -16.03 -12.48
CA LEU A 349 2.66 -15.79 -13.18
C LEU A 349 2.60 -14.54 -14.06
N GLN A 350 1.47 -14.27 -14.68
CA GLN A 350 1.29 -13.05 -15.46
C GLN A 350 1.28 -11.79 -14.57
N ALA A 351 0.67 -11.87 -13.38
CA ALA A 351 0.73 -10.78 -12.40
C ALA A 351 2.18 -10.52 -11.94
N VAL A 352 2.98 -11.58 -11.69
CA VAL A 352 4.41 -11.47 -11.37
C VAL A 352 5.19 -10.79 -12.50
N ARG A 353 4.93 -11.16 -13.76
CA ARG A 353 5.59 -10.55 -14.93
C ARG A 353 5.25 -9.07 -15.06
N LEU A 354 3.97 -8.71 -14.92
CA LEU A 354 3.57 -7.30 -14.95
C LEU A 354 4.27 -6.51 -13.86
N LEU A 355 4.30 -7.02 -12.62
CA LEU A 355 5.04 -6.40 -11.53
C LEU A 355 6.52 -6.16 -11.86
N ASN A 356 7.15 -7.09 -12.60
CA ASN A 356 8.56 -6.98 -12.99
C ASN A 356 8.81 -5.96 -14.11
N THR A 357 7.79 -5.62 -14.91
CA THR A 357 7.92 -4.76 -16.10
C THR A 357 7.37 -3.35 -15.91
N ILE A 358 6.51 -3.13 -14.93
CA ILE A 358 5.89 -1.83 -14.67
C ILE A 358 6.92 -0.87 -14.04
N PRO A 359 7.09 0.36 -14.57
CA PRO A 359 7.91 1.38 -13.93
C PRO A 359 7.35 1.75 -12.56
N PHE A 360 8.21 1.93 -11.59
CA PHE A 360 7.87 2.19 -10.18
C PHE A 360 8.75 3.29 -9.60
N SER A 361 8.31 3.88 -8.47
CA SER A 361 9.15 4.77 -7.69
C SER A 361 10.32 3.98 -7.09
N GLN A 362 11.53 4.49 -7.24
CA GLN A 362 12.70 3.90 -6.60
C GLN A 362 12.63 4.15 -5.09
N GLY A 363 12.61 3.07 -4.33
CA GLY A 363 12.54 3.11 -2.87
C GLY A 363 11.88 1.86 -2.32
N GLY A 364 12.28 1.40 -1.15
CA GLY A 364 12.00 0.19 -0.37
C GLY A 364 10.96 -0.84 -0.83
N TRP A 365 9.83 -0.42 -1.34
CA TRP A 365 8.76 -1.28 -1.85
C TRP A 365 8.63 -1.15 -3.38
N SER A 366 9.64 -1.59 -4.08
CA SER A 366 9.59 -1.59 -5.55
C SER A 366 8.70 -2.73 -6.05
N CYS A 367 8.02 -2.50 -7.18
CA CYS A 367 7.33 -3.58 -7.91
C CYS A 367 8.25 -4.77 -8.18
N LEU A 368 9.56 -4.52 -8.35
CA LEU A 368 10.57 -5.55 -8.50
C LEU A 368 10.69 -6.44 -7.26
N LEU A 369 10.76 -5.86 -6.05
CA LEU A 369 10.79 -6.62 -4.80
C LEU A 369 9.51 -7.44 -4.63
N MET A 370 8.34 -6.83 -4.88
CA MET A 370 7.06 -7.52 -4.84
C MET A 370 7.00 -8.66 -5.85
N SER A 371 7.50 -8.45 -7.07
CA SER A 371 7.59 -9.47 -8.12
C SER A 371 8.43 -10.66 -7.66
N LYS A 372 9.61 -10.41 -7.09
CA LYS A 372 10.52 -11.47 -6.59
C LYS A 372 9.92 -12.23 -5.41
N ILE A 373 9.33 -11.53 -4.43
CA ILE A 373 8.62 -12.17 -3.31
C ILE A 373 7.48 -13.04 -3.85
N ALA A 374 6.66 -12.52 -4.75
CA ALA A 374 5.54 -13.27 -5.30
C ALA A 374 6.00 -14.49 -6.11
N ALA A 375 7.07 -14.38 -6.90
CA ALA A 375 7.68 -15.49 -7.62
C ALA A 375 8.16 -16.59 -6.67
N GLU A 376 8.85 -16.19 -5.60
CA GLU A 376 9.34 -17.11 -4.58
C GLU A 376 8.20 -17.85 -3.86
N ILE A 377 7.14 -17.15 -3.49
CA ILE A 377 5.95 -17.78 -2.88
C ILE A 377 5.28 -18.76 -3.84
N VAL A 378 5.16 -18.42 -5.12
CA VAL A 378 4.62 -19.35 -6.13
C VAL A 378 5.48 -20.61 -6.23
N THR A 379 6.82 -20.46 -6.17
CA THR A 379 7.77 -21.58 -6.21
C THR A 379 7.63 -22.48 -4.98
N LEU A 380 7.57 -21.88 -3.77
CA LEU A 380 7.40 -22.60 -2.51
C LEU A 380 6.09 -23.40 -2.45
N GLU A 381 5.00 -22.86 -2.97
CA GLU A 381 3.71 -23.55 -3.00
C GLU A 381 3.65 -24.69 -4.03
N GLN A 382 4.42 -24.64 -5.10
CA GLN A 382 4.29 -25.54 -6.26
C GLN A 382 5.41 -26.59 -6.39
N ASP A 383 6.43 -26.55 -5.53
CA ASP A 383 7.66 -27.38 -5.65
C ASP A 383 8.31 -27.33 -7.07
N ALA A 384 8.12 -26.27 -7.81
CA ALA A 384 8.58 -26.13 -9.20
C ALA A 384 9.30 -24.80 -9.39
N SER A 385 10.50 -24.85 -9.96
CA SER A 385 11.27 -23.64 -10.31
C SER A 385 10.46 -22.74 -11.26
N THR A 386 10.29 -21.46 -10.87
CA THR A 386 9.65 -20.44 -11.70
C THR A 386 10.63 -19.78 -12.68
N ASP A 387 11.94 -20.04 -12.57
CA ASP A 387 12.99 -19.42 -13.38
C ASP A 387 12.78 -19.57 -14.88
N HIS A 388 12.26 -20.72 -15.31
CA HIS A 388 11.98 -20.97 -16.73
C HIS A 388 10.85 -20.05 -17.25
N PHE A 389 9.84 -19.76 -16.43
CA PHE A 389 8.68 -18.97 -16.84
C PHE A 389 8.95 -17.46 -16.83
N LEU A 390 9.92 -16.98 -16.06
CA LEU A 390 10.33 -15.57 -16.07
C LEU A 390 11.26 -15.26 -17.27
N LYS A 391 11.92 -16.28 -17.82
CA LYS A 391 12.88 -16.17 -18.94
C LYS A 391 12.28 -16.44 -20.32
N ASP A 392 11.15 -17.18 -20.40
CA ASP A 392 10.50 -17.45 -21.69
C ASP A 392 9.85 -16.18 -22.22
N GLY A 393 10.11 -15.89 -23.52
CA GLY A 393 9.61 -14.72 -24.25
C GLY A 393 8.10 -14.72 -24.51
N PHE A 394 7.32 -15.09 -23.49
CA PHE A 394 5.86 -14.96 -23.52
C PHE A 394 5.49 -13.48 -23.54
N ASP A 395 4.58 -13.13 -24.44
CA ASP A 395 4.03 -11.77 -24.53
C ASP A 395 3.31 -11.42 -23.21
N VAL A 396 3.77 -10.34 -22.55
CA VAL A 396 3.14 -9.81 -21.32
C VAL A 396 1.66 -9.47 -21.53
N THR A 397 1.26 -9.29 -22.78
CA THR A 397 -0.07 -8.86 -23.21
C THR A 397 -1.00 -10.01 -23.62
N ASP A 398 -0.51 -11.25 -23.67
CA ASP A 398 -1.32 -12.39 -24.10
C ASP A 398 -2.29 -12.84 -22.99
N THR A 399 -3.48 -12.24 -22.99
CA THR A 399 -4.60 -12.64 -22.14
C THR A 399 -5.46 -13.75 -22.76
N GLN A 400 -5.29 -14.06 -24.06
CA GLN A 400 -6.17 -15.01 -24.78
C GLN A 400 -5.84 -16.48 -24.46
N THR A 401 -4.66 -16.78 -23.95
CA THR A 401 -4.26 -18.14 -23.56
C THR A 401 -4.92 -18.66 -22.27
N PHE A 402 -5.77 -17.86 -21.61
CA PHE A 402 -6.41 -18.24 -20.35
C PHE A 402 -7.65 -19.12 -20.49
N ALA A 403 -8.21 -19.27 -21.68
CA ALA A 403 -9.38 -20.11 -21.91
C ALA A 403 -8.97 -21.58 -22.15
N GLY A 404 -9.22 -22.45 -21.17
CA GLY A 404 -9.35 -23.89 -21.43
C GLY A 404 -8.24 -24.83 -21.00
N VAL A 405 -7.50 -24.55 -19.93
CA VAL A 405 -6.61 -25.56 -19.33
C VAL A 405 -7.10 -25.94 -17.93
N GLU A 406 -7.38 -27.24 -17.76
CA GLU A 406 -7.70 -27.84 -16.48
C GLU A 406 -6.53 -27.63 -15.50
N THR A 407 -6.82 -26.92 -14.40
CA THR A 407 -5.91 -26.79 -13.26
C THR A 407 -5.97 -28.05 -12.45
N SER A 408 -4.86 -28.79 -12.31
CA SER A 408 -4.77 -29.83 -11.30
C SER A 408 -4.94 -29.20 -9.91
N PRO A 409 -5.81 -29.74 -9.07
CA PRO A 409 -6.04 -29.19 -7.73
C PRO A 409 -4.73 -29.24 -6.93
N GLN A 410 -4.26 -28.08 -6.45
CA GLN A 410 -3.13 -28.01 -5.52
C GLN A 410 -3.54 -28.53 -4.14
N SER A 411 -2.64 -29.24 -3.47
CA SER A 411 -2.86 -29.62 -2.07
C SER A 411 -3.01 -28.36 -1.22
N SER A 412 -4.14 -28.22 -0.54
CA SER A 412 -4.45 -27.04 0.29
C SER A 412 -3.45 -26.83 1.44
N SER A 413 -2.77 -27.88 1.88
CA SER A 413 -1.78 -27.84 2.96
C SER A 413 -0.47 -27.12 2.61
N LYS A 414 -0.19 -26.89 1.31
CA LYS A 414 1.01 -26.17 0.87
C LYS A 414 0.77 -24.67 0.64
N LEU A 415 -0.47 -24.21 0.64
CA LEU A 415 -0.81 -22.83 0.32
C LEU A 415 -0.45 -21.88 1.47
N ILE A 416 0.23 -20.78 1.13
CA ILE A 416 0.69 -19.78 2.10
C ILE A 416 -0.40 -18.72 2.28
N HIS A 417 -0.90 -18.58 3.52
CA HIS A 417 -1.98 -17.63 3.82
C HIS A 417 -1.49 -16.26 4.28
N ASP A 418 -0.32 -16.16 4.90
CA ASP A 418 0.28 -14.88 5.31
C ASP A 418 1.78 -14.88 4.98
N VAL A 419 2.24 -13.78 4.39
CA VAL A 419 3.64 -13.54 4.05
C VAL A 419 4.04 -12.19 4.62
N ARG A 420 5.14 -12.15 5.37
CA ARG A 420 5.66 -10.92 5.95
C ARG A 420 7.16 -10.85 5.79
N ILE A 421 7.65 -9.67 5.50
CA ILE A 421 9.08 -9.41 5.60
C ILE A 421 9.44 -9.35 7.08
N SER A 422 10.33 -10.24 7.49
CA SER A 422 10.85 -10.31 8.86
C SER A 422 12.08 -9.41 9.03
N SER A 423 12.98 -9.42 8.05
CA SER A 423 14.15 -8.56 8.00
C SER A 423 14.66 -8.38 6.58
N TRP A 424 15.37 -7.31 6.31
CA TRP A 424 16.09 -7.06 5.06
C TRP A 424 17.50 -6.60 5.35
N ASP A 425 18.48 -7.43 5.00
CA ASP A 425 19.89 -7.07 5.04
C ASP A 425 20.29 -6.46 3.69
N THR A 426 20.40 -5.14 3.67
CA THR A 426 20.79 -4.40 2.45
C THR A 426 22.28 -4.60 2.07
N SER A 427 23.11 -5.15 2.96
CA SER A 427 24.51 -5.43 2.66
C SER A 427 24.71 -6.71 1.85
N THR A 428 23.85 -7.70 2.09
CA THR A 428 23.83 -8.99 1.38
C THR A 428 22.69 -9.09 0.38
N ASP A 429 21.85 -8.05 0.32
CA ASP A 429 20.60 -8.00 -0.45
C ASP A 429 19.67 -9.19 -0.19
N THR A 430 19.67 -9.66 1.08
CA THR A 430 18.89 -10.80 1.54
C THR A 430 17.64 -10.35 2.28
N VAL A 431 16.49 -10.88 1.90
CA VAL A 431 15.22 -10.67 2.57
C VAL A 431 14.78 -11.96 3.25
N SER A 432 14.49 -11.88 4.55
CA SER A 432 13.87 -12.97 5.31
C SER A 432 12.37 -12.80 5.31
N LEU A 433 11.66 -13.79 4.79
CA LEU A 433 10.20 -13.88 4.77
C LEU A 433 9.72 -14.75 5.92
N ARG A 434 8.75 -14.26 6.68
CA ARG A 434 7.96 -15.08 7.60
C ARG A 434 6.70 -15.52 6.89
N CYS A 435 6.55 -16.81 6.67
CA CYS A 435 5.43 -17.43 5.98
C CYS A 435 4.56 -18.22 6.94
N GLN A 436 3.24 -18.21 6.71
CA GLN A 436 2.29 -19.00 7.50
C GLN A 436 1.42 -19.85 6.58
N GLN A 437 1.19 -21.11 6.98
CA GLN A 437 0.35 -22.07 6.27
C GLN A 437 -0.68 -22.67 7.23
N TRP A 438 -1.87 -22.98 6.70
CA TRP A 438 -2.85 -23.77 7.46
C TRP A 438 -2.46 -25.24 7.46
N THR A 439 -2.64 -25.90 8.60
CA THR A 439 -2.56 -27.35 8.72
C THR A 439 -3.93 -27.97 8.49
N ASP A 440 -3.96 -29.24 8.13
CA ASP A 440 -5.22 -29.98 7.86
C ASP A 440 -6.14 -30.07 9.10
N ASP A 441 -5.58 -29.95 10.31
CA ASP A 441 -6.29 -29.87 11.58
C ASP A 441 -6.75 -28.44 11.98
N GLY A 442 -6.55 -27.46 11.09
CA GLY A 442 -6.94 -26.07 11.31
C GLY A 442 -5.96 -25.25 12.14
N GLY A 443 -4.78 -25.80 12.45
CA GLY A 443 -3.66 -25.09 13.05
C GLY A 443 -2.93 -24.17 12.06
N VAL A 444 -1.90 -23.47 12.54
CA VAL A 444 -1.05 -22.60 11.71
C VAL A 444 0.42 -22.97 11.93
N ILE A 445 1.11 -23.31 10.86
CA ILE A 445 2.56 -23.47 10.85
C ILE A 445 3.19 -22.15 10.41
N THR A 446 4.20 -21.69 11.15
CA THR A 446 5.03 -20.53 10.78
C THR A 446 6.44 -21.02 10.46
N PHE A 447 6.97 -20.61 9.31
CA PHE A 447 8.35 -20.87 8.92
C PHE A 447 9.00 -19.61 8.36
N TYR A 448 10.33 -19.60 8.27
CA TYR A 448 11.13 -18.50 7.72
C TYR A 448 11.81 -18.97 6.46
N HIS A 449 11.87 -18.09 5.48
CA HIS A 449 12.50 -18.34 4.19
C HIS A 449 13.34 -17.14 3.78
N ASP A 450 14.64 -17.37 3.49
CA ASP A 450 15.55 -16.32 3.07
C ASP A 450 15.71 -16.34 1.55
N MET A 451 15.60 -15.17 0.93
CA MET A 451 15.77 -15.00 -0.51
C MET A 451 16.75 -13.86 -0.81
N ILE A 452 17.49 -13.98 -1.91
CA ILE A 452 18.41 -12.95 -2.42
C ILE A 452 17.68 -12.13 -3.50
N ILE A 453 17.72 -10.81 -3.38
CA ILE A 453 17.01 -9.91 -4.31
C ILE A 453 17.86 -9.63 -5.56
N SER A 454 19.17 -9.58 -5.46
CA SER A 454 20.11 -9.17 -6.54
C SER A 454 20.34 -10.19 -7.65
N GLN A 455 19.63 -11.33 -7.69
CA GLN A 455 19.75 -12.33 -8.76
C GLN A 455 18.74 -12.15 -9.88
#